data_b253eb18119f9b19e2ae4a73218297ce
#
_entry.id   b253eb18119f9b19e2ae4a73218297ce
#
_cell.length_a   1.000
_cell.length_b   1.000
_cell.length_c   1.000
_cell.angle_alpha   90.00
_cell.angle_beta   90.00
_cell.angle_gamma   90.00
#
_symmetry.space_group_name_H-M   'P 1'
#
loop_
_entity.id
_entity.type
_entity.pdbx_description
1 polymer ?
#
loop_
_entity_poly.entity_id
_entity_poly.type
_entity_poly.pdbx_seq_one_letter_code
_entity_poly.pdbx_strand_id
1 'polypeptide(L)'
;MDLKTVLHVTAHLGGGVGKVLSGISSYASQTNSSYQHKIILLEQPEKQNFLLLCKQHGIDVHVALEPESLLRSFEEADIVQLEWWHHPVLARLLAYFPSAPVRTVVWSHISGCNYPQLPVAFLQKPDAFVFSSAYSYENLLWSEQERELARVQAAMVNS
;
A
#
# COMPACT_ATOMS: atom_id res chain seq x y z
N MET A 1 -24.97 -4.33 5.54
CA MET A 1 -23.90 -3.29 5.48
C MET A 1 -23.24 -3.42 4.15
N ASP A 2 -23.08 -2.33 3.42
CA ASP A 2 -22.33 -2.37 2.16
C ASP A 2 -20.87 -2.61 2.47
N LEU A 3 -20.29 -3.63 1.84
CA LEU A 3 -18.86 -3.94 1.95
C LEU A 3 -18.04 -2.81 1.34
N LYS A 4 -17.04 -2.32 2.05
CA LYS A 4 -16.10 -1.32 1.57
C LYS A 4 -14.96 -1.99 0.82
N THR A 5 -14.66 -1.53 -0.38
CA THR A 5 -13.57 -2.06 -1.18
C THR A 5 -12.26 -1.36 -0.85
N VAL A 6 -11.28 -2.12 -0.38
CA VAL A 6 -9.88 -1.70 -0.22
C VAL A 6 -9.08 -2.26 -1.38
N LEU A 7 -8.57 -1.37 -2.21
CA LEU A 7 -7.72 -1.70 -3.33
C LEU A 7 -6.25 -1.53 -2.94
N HIS A 8 -5.53 -2.64 -2.81
CA HIS A 8 -4.09 -2.65 -2.59
C HIS A 8 -3.35 -2.50 -3.92
N VAL A 9 -2.48 -1.51 -4.01
CA VAL A 9 -1.68 -1.26 -5.21
C VAL A 9 -0.21 -1.48 -4.89
N THR A 10 0.43 -2.41 -5.55
CA THR A 10 1.85 -2.73 -5.40
C THR A 10 2.51 -3.01 -6.75
N ALA A 11 3.84 -2.93 -6.80
CA ALA A 11 4.57 -3.32 -8.02
C ALA A 11 4.31 -4.79 -8.34
N HIS A 12 4.59 -5.67 -7.40
CA HIS A 12 4.38 -7.11 -7.48
C HIS A 12 4.21 -7.74 -6.08
N LEU A 13 3.83 -9.02 -6.00
CA LEU A 13 3.68 -9.78 -4.75
C LEU A 13 4.96 -10.56 -4.40
N GLY A 14 6.11 -9.89 -4.42
CA GLY A 14 7.37 -10.48 -3.98
C GLY A 14 7.72 -10.13 -2.53
N GLY A 15 8.60 -10.92 -1.90
CA GLY A 15 9.20 -10.61 -0.60
C GLY A 15 8.20 -10.35 0.54
N GLY A 16 8.52 -9.35 1.37
CA GLY A 16 7.73 -9.00 2.55
C GLY A 16 6.33 -8.50 2.23
N VAL A 17 6.16 -7.69 1.19
CA VAL A 17 4.85 -7.18 0.76
C VAL A 17 3.91 -8.33 0.37
N GLY A 18 4.41 -9.29 -0.42
CA GLY A 18 3.60 -10.46 -0.79
C GLY A 18 3.17 -11.27 0.42
N LYS A 19 4.06 -11.43 1.42
CA LYS A 19 3.74 -12.12 2.69
C LYS A 19 2.65 -11.36 3.46
N VAL A 20 2.76 -10.06 3.60
CA VAL A 20 1.78 -9.23 4.31
C VAL A 20 0.42 -9.28 3.63
N LEU A 21 0.35 -9.04 2.32
CA LEU A 21 -0.91 -9.04 1.58
C LEU A 21 -1.56 -10.43 1.55
N SER A 22 -0.79 -11.51 1.44
CA SER A 22 -1.35 -12.87 1.56
C SER A 22 -1.87 -13.16 2.98
N GLY A 23 -1.24 -12.61 4.01
CA GLY A 23 -1.71 -12.69 5.40
C GLY A 23 -3.03 -11.96 5.60
N ILE A 24 -3.17 -10.73 5.09
CA ILE A 24 -4.42 -9.96 5.10
C ILE A 24 -5.52 -10.73 4.36
N SER A 25 -5.20 -11.28 3.18
CA SER A 25 -6.12 -12.09 2.38
C SER A 25 -6.64 -13.30 3.14
N SER A 26 -5.73 -14.02 3.81
CA SER A 26 -6.08 -15.17 4.64
C SER A 26 -6.99 -14.77 5.81
N TYR A 27 -6.65 -13.70 6.50
CA TYR A 27 -7.45 -13.19 7.62
C TYR A 27 -8.84 -12.74 7.16
N ALA A 28 -8.92 -11.96 6.08
CA ALA A 28 -10.18 -11.47 5.55
C ALA A 28 -11.12 -12.60 5.12
N SER A 29 -10.57 -13.68 4.54
CA SER A 29 -11.36 -14.86 4.13
C SER A 29 -11.93 -15.66 5.32
N GLN A 30 -11.35 -15.52 6.51
CA GLN A 30 -11.74 -16.25 7.71
C GLN A 30 -12.60 -15.43 8.67
N THR A 31 -12.72 -14.12 8.44
CA THR A 31 -13.45 -13.20 9.31
C THR A 31 -14.62 -12.58 8.57
N ASN A 32 -15.67 -12.23 9.30
CA ASN A 32 -16.78 -11.47 8.74
C ASN A 32 -16.43 -9.97 8.68
N SER A 33 -15.43 -9.64 7.84
CA SER A 33 -14.93 -8.27 7.67
C SER A 33 -15.96 -7.39 6.96
N SER A 34 -16.00 -6.12 7.33
CA SER A 34 -16.73 -5.09 6.59
C SER A 34 -15.97 -4.59 5.35
N TYR A 35 -14.79 -5.16 5.09
CA TYR A 35 -13.93 -4.79 4.00
C TYR A 35 -13.72 -5.95 3.03
N GLN A 36 -13.86 -5.66 1.75
CA GLN A 36 -13.45 -6.52 0.65
C GLN A 36 -12.09 -6.05 0.14
N HIS A 37 -11.12 -6.95 0.05
CA HIS A 37 -9.79 -6.65 -0.44
C HIS A 37 -9.64 -7.05 -1.90
N LYS A 38 -9.07 -6.16 -2.71
CA LYS A 38 -8.62 -6.41 -4.08
C LYS A 38 -7.15 -6.02 -4.20
N ILE A 39 -6.40 -6.64 -5.08
CA ILE A 39 -4.98 -6.36 -5.28
C ILE A 39 -4.70 -6.07 -6.75
N ILE A 40 -4.04 -4.95 -7.01
CA ILE A 40 -3.49 -4.62 -8.33
C ILE A 40 -1.98 -4.69 -8.29
N LEU A 41 -1.43 -5.38 -9.28
CA LEU A 41 -0.01 -5.43 -9.58
C LEU A 41 0.29 -4.52 -10.77
N LEU A 42 1.31 -3.66 -10.62
CA LEU A 42 1.74 -2.72 -11.67
C LEU A 42 2.72 -3.32 -12.66
N GLU A 43 3.20 -4.53 -12.38
CA GLU A 43 4.06 -5.33 -13.28
C GLU A 43 3.72 -6.82 -13.18
N GLN A 44 4.16 -7.56 -14.19
CA GLN A 44 4.01 -9.00 -14.20
C GLN A 44 4.84 -9.64 -13.07
N PRO A 45 4.24 -10.48 -12.21
CA PRO A 45 4.96 -11.11 -11.13
C PRO A 45 5.91 -12.22 -11.65
N GLU A 46 7.19 -12.12 -11.35
CA GLU A 46 8.16 -13.20 -11.63
C GLU A 46 7.88 -14.43 -10.77
N LYS A 47 7.50 -14.22 -9.50
CA LYS A 47 7.15 -15.28 -8.55
C LYS A 47 5.64 -15.26 -8.27
N GLN A 48 5.02 -16.43 -8.41
CA GLN A 48 3.56 -16.54 -8.35
C GLN A 48 3.02 -17.12 -7.03
N ASN A 49 3.88 -17.56 -6.11
CA ASN A 49 3.44 -18.23 -4.88
C ASN A 49 2.48 -17.40 -4.03
N PHE A 50 2.78 -16.13 -3.76
CA PHE A 50 1.87 -15.26 -2.99
C PHE A 50 0.63 -14.85 -3.80
N LEU A 51 0.76 -14.68 -5.12
CA LEU A 51 -0.39 -14.45 -6.00
C LEU A 51 -1.39 -15.62 -5.93
N LEU A 52 -0.88 -16.85 -6.04
CA LEU A 52 -1.71 -18.05 -5.94
C LEU A 52 -2.36 -18.17 -4.55
N LEU A 53 -1.61 -17.86 -3.50
CA LEU A 53 -2.12 -17.88 -2.13
C LEU A 53 -3.26 -16.87 -1.93
N CYS A 54 -3.11 -15.64 -2.40
CA CYS A 54 -4.18 -14.64 -2.36
C CYS A 54 -5.44 -15.13 -3.10
N LYS A 55 -5.26 -15.69 -4.31
CA LYS A 55 -6.37 -16.25 -5.08
C LYS A 55 -7.05 -17.43 -4.40
N GLN A 56 -6.30 -18.31 -3.73
CA GLN A 56 -6.85 -19.41 -2.93
C GLN A 56 -7.74 -18.91 -1.78
N HIS A 57 -7.45 -17.72 -1.24
CA HIS A 57 -8.27 -17.06 -0.22
C HIS A 57 -9.40 -16.20 -0.82
N GLY A 58 -9.68 -16.31 -2.13
CA GLY A 58 -10.78 -15.61 -2.78
C GLY A 58 -10.52 -14.11 -3.02
N ILE A 59 -9.27 -13.65 -2.91
CA ILE A 59 -8.92 -12.26 -3.22
C ILE A 59 -8.73 -12.09 -4.72
N ASP A 60 -9.39 -11.09 -5.27
CA ASP A 60 -9.21 -10.69 -6.66
C ASP A 60 -7.84 -10.03 -6.83
N VAL A 61 -7.00 -10.64 -7.67
CA VAL A 61 -5.65 -10.14 -7.97
C VAL A 61 -5.49 -10.08 -9.47
N HIS A 62 -5.22 -8.89 -9.99
CA HIS A 62 -4.95 -8.71 -11.42
C HIS A 62 -3.78 -7.75 -11.67
N VAL A 63 -3.27 -7.78 -12.89
CA VAL A 63 -2.17 -6.92 -13.34
C VAL A 63 -2.77 -5.80 -14.19
N ALA A 64 -2.58 -4.55 -13.74
CA ALA A 64 -3.01 -3.37 -14.49
C ALA A 64 -1.79 -2.75 -15.18
N LEU A 65 -1.56 -3.12 -16.43
CA LEU A 65 -0.47 -2.57 -17.25
C LEU A 65 -0.87 -1.28 -17.97
N GLU A 66 -2.18 -1.08 -18.16
CA GLU A 66 -2.72 0.08 -18.87
C GLU A 66 -3.31 1.11 -17.91
N PRO A 67 -3.03 2.42 -18.11
CA PRO A 67 -3.50 3.50 -17.22
C PRO A 67 -5.01 3.53 -17.04
N GLU A 68 -5.78 3.24 -18.11
CA GLU A 68 -7.24 3.25 -18.06
C GLU A 68 -7.80 2.14 -17.17
N SER A 69 -7.16 0.97 -17.17
CA SER A 69 -7.52 -0.13 -16.27
C SER A 69 -7.28 0.22 -14.81
N LEU A 70 -6.16 0.89 -14.53
CA LEU A 70 -5.82 1.35 -13.18
C LEU A 70 -6.80 2.43 -12.71
N LEU A 71 -7.10 3.44 -13.54
CA LEU A 71 -8.05 4.50 -13.20
C LEU A 71 -9.42 3.93 -12.86
N ARG A 72 -9.94 3.02 -13.70
CA ARG A 72 -11.24 2.36 -13.45
C ARG A 72 -11.24 1.65 -12.10
N SER A 73 -10.18 0.94 -11.78
CA SER A 73 -10.07 0.25 -10.49
C SER A 73 -10.03 1.20 -9.30
N PHE A 74 -9.47 2.40 -9.47
CA PHE A 74 -9.49 3.44 -8.45
C PHE A 74 -10.90 4.01 -8.25
N GLU A 75 -11.65 4.22 -9.34
CA GLU A 75 -13.02 4.73 -9.29
C GLU A 75 -14.01 3.73 -8.62
N GLU A 76 -13.70 2.43 -8.71
CA GLU A 76 -14.49 1.36 -8.09
C GLU A 76 -14.15 1.12 -6.60
N ALA A 77 -13.08 1.71 -6.08
CA ALA A 77 -12.61 1.51 -4.72
C ALA A 77 -13.15 2.57 -3.77
N ASP A 78 -13.43 2.18 -2.52
CA ASP A 78 -13.67 3.13 -1.42
C ASP A 78 -12.36 3.67 -0.84
N ILE A 79 -11.32 2.82 -0.83
CA ILE A 79 -9.98 3.13 -0.32
C ILE A 79 -8.95 2.55 -1.29
N VAL A 80 -7.99 3.37 -1.70
CA VAL A 80 -6.79 2.94 -2.41
C VAL A 80 -5.62 2.93 -1.43
N GLN A 81 -5.08 1.75 -1.16
CA GLN A 81 -3.91 1.57 -0.31
C GLN A 81 -2.68 1.29 -1.17
N LEU A 82 -1.72 2.20 -1.16
CA LEU A 82 -0.45 2.06 -1.85
C LEU A 82 0.55 1.35 -0.92
N GLU A 83 1.05 0.20 -1.37
CA GLU A 83 2.06 -0.58 -0.65
C GLU A 83 3.46 -0.05 -1.00
N TRP A 84 3.95 0.91 -0.23
CA TRP A 84 5.17 1.64 -0.53
C TRP A 84 6.43 0.91 -0.07
N TRP A 85 7.34 0.64 -1.00
CA TRP A 85 8.67 0.06 -0.71
C TRP A 85 9.76 0.54 -1.68
N HIS A 86 9.58 1.75 -2.20
CA HIS A 86 10.51 2.47 -3.06
C HIS A 86 10.79 1.80 -4.42
N HIS A 87 9.83 1.08 -4.95
CA HIS A 87 9.95 0.52 -6.28
C HIS A 87 9.76 1.60 -7.37
N PRO A 88 10.56 1.58 -8.47
CA PRO A 88 10.46 2.60 -9.52
C PRO A 88 9.06 2.76 -10.14
N VAL A 89 8.33 1.66 -10.31
CA VAL A 89 6.97 1.72 -10.86
C VAL A 89 5.99 2.40 -9.89
N LEU A 90 6.16 2.22 -8.58
CA LEU A 90 5.36 2.93 -7.57
C LEU A 90 5.70 4.42 -7.54
N ALA A 91 6.98 4.77 -7.68
CA ALA A 91 7.39 6.17 -7.78
C ALA A 91 6.81 6.84 -9.02
N ARG A 92 6.76 6.13 -10.14
CA ARG A 92 6.10 6.60 -11.37
C ARG A 92 4.61 6.78 -11.17
N LEU A 93 3.93 5.82 -10.52
CA LEU A 93 2.51 5.95 -10.19
C LEU A 93 2.26 7.22 -9.36
N LEU A 94 3.07 7.50 -8.34
CA LEU A 94 2.92 8.70 -7.51
C LEU A 94 3.12 10.00 -8.30
N ALA A 95 4.03 10.01 -9.28
CA ALA A 95 4.27 11.18 -10.13
C ALA A 95 3.07 11.50 -11.05
N TYR A 96 2.29 10.48 -11.40
CA TYR A 96 1.14 10.56 -12.30
C TYR A 96 -0.12 9.97 -11.66
N PHE A 97 -0.27 10.19 -10.36
CA PHE A 97 -1.37 9.59 -9.60
C PHE A 97 -2.72 10.01 -10.18
N PRO A 98 -3.61 9.06 -10.48
CA PRO A 98 -4.91 9.35 -11.07
C PRO A 98 -5.74 10.30 -10.20
N SER A 99 -6.39 11.28 -10.80
CA SER A 99 -7.32 12.15 -10.11
C SER A 99 -8.66 11.42 -9.97
N ALA A 100 -8.81 10.66 -8.89
CA ALA A 100 -10.05 9.99 -8.54
C ALA A 100 -10.52 10.44 -7.15
N PRO A 101 -11.83 10.59 -6.90
CA PRO A 101 -12.37 11.00 -5.61
C PRO A 101 -12.38 9.80 -4.63
N VAL A 102 -11.20 9.29 -4.31
CA VAL A 102 -11.00 8.11 -3.46
C VAL A 102 -10.12 8.46 -2.26
N ARG A 103 -10.37 7.81 -1.13
CA ARG A 103 -9.49 7.90 0.04
C ARG A 103 -8.21 7.15 -0.21
N THR A 104 -7.09 7.78 0.13
CA THR A 104 -5.75 7.24 -0.11
C THR A 104 -5.03 6.90 1.19
N VAL A 105 -4.46 5.71 1.24
CA VAL A 105 -3.59 5.25 2.32
C VAL A 105 -2.25 4.88 1.72
N VAL A 106 -1.16 5.31 2.33
CA VAL A 106 0.18 4.81 2.00
C VAL A 106 0.68 3.97 3.16
N TRP A 107 0.94 2.70 2.92
CA TRP A 107 1.59 1.83 3.89
C TRP A 107 3.05 1.62 3.48
N SER A 108 3.96 2.17 4.27
CA SER A 108 5.40 2.05 4.05
C SER A 108 5.94 0.75 4.64
N HIS A 109 6.42 -0.13 3.78
CA HIS A 109 7.11 -1.39 4.13
C HIS A 109 8.62 -1.21 4.33
N ILE A 110 9.11 0.02 4.20
CA ILE A 110 10.49 0.40 4.47
C ILE A 110 10.51 1.44 5.59
N SER A 111 11.60 1.47 6.35
CA SER A 111 11.74 2.46 7.43
C SER A 111 11.88 3.89 6.93
N GLY A 112 12.41 4.08 5.72
CA GLY A 112 12.75 5.40 5.19
C GLY A 112 13.95 6.08 5.84
N CYS A 113 14.60 5.40 6.80
CA CYS A 113 15.75 5.94 7.56
C CYS A 113 17.08 5.84 6.80
N ASN A 114 17.12 5.07 5.73
CA ASN A 114 18.30 4.89 4.87
C ASN A 114 17.96 5.32 3.44
N TYR A 115 18.97 5.49 2.61
CA TYR A 115 18.74 5.78 1.20
C TYR A 115 18.08 4.59 0.50
N PRO A 116 17.03 4.84 -0.32
CA PRO A 116 16.42 6.13 -0.60
C PRO A 116 15.55 6.63 0.56
N GLN A 117 15.74 7.92 0.90
CA GLN A 117 15.07 8.55 2.03
C GLN A 117 13.58 8.76 1.77
N LEU A 118 12.80 8.69 2.82
CA LEU A 118 11.41 9.10 2.79
C LEU A 118 11.32 10.59 3.24
N PRO A 119 10.96 11.52 2.35
CA PRO A 119 10.79 12.91 2.76
C PRO A 119 9.54 13.06 3.62
N VAL A 120 9.62 13.84 4.70
CA VAL A 120 8.49 14.06 5.61
C VAL A 120 7.25 14.62 4.89
N ALA A 121 7.45 15.43 3.86
CA ALA A 121 6.37 15.97 3.04
C ALA A 121 5.51 14.88 2.35
N PHE A 122 6.06 13.67 2.17
CA PHE A 122 5.29 12.55 1.60
C PHE A 122 4.22 12.05 2.55
N LEU A 123 4.42 12.13 3.87
CA LEU A 123 3.46 11.70 4.87
C LEU A 123 2.15 12.52 4.83
N GLN A 124 2.22 13.73 4.27
CA GLN A 124 1.09 14.66 4.20
C GLN A 124 0.27 14.55 2.90
N LYS A 125 0.70 13.70 1.98
CA LYS A 125 0.04 13.59 0.66
C LYS A 125 -1.20 12.69 0.68
N PRO A 126 -1.17 11.48 1.29
CA PRO A 126 -2.35 10.64 1.40
C PRO A 126 -3.26 11.10 2.54
N ASP A 127 -4.49 10.60 2.57
CA ASP A 127 -5.42 10.81 3.69
C ASP A 127 -4.93 10.13 4.97
N ALA A 128 -4.19 9.03 4.85
CA ALA A 128 -3.51 8.36 5.96
C ALA A 128 -2.15 7.79 5.53
N PHE A 129 -1.18 7.86 6.43
CA PHE A 129 0.14 7.24 6.25
C PHE A 129 0.39 6.23 7.36
N VAL A 130 0.95 5.06 7.02
CA VAL A 130 1.20 3.96 7.95
C VAL A 130 2.64 3.48 7.82
N PHE A 131 3.33 3.30 8.95
CA PHE A 131 4.61 2.64 9.03
C PHE A 131 4.49 1.20 9.51
N SER A 132 5.35 0.32 9.00
CA SER A 132 5.48 -1.07 9.45
C SER A 132 6.34 -1.22 10.71
N SER A 133 7.01 -0.16 11.17
CA SER A 133 7.91 -0.20 12.31
C SER A 133 8.03 1.16 12.99
N ALA A 134 8.06 1.17 14.32
CA ALA A 134 8.34 2.37 15.12
C ALA A 134 9.71 2.97 14.83
N TYR A 135 10.66 2.19 14.31
CA TYR A 135 11.99 2.68 13.92
C TYR A 135 11.93 3.80 12.87
N SER A 136 10.85 3.85 12.06
CA SER A 136 10.64 4.94 11.10
C SER A 136 10.54 6.33 11.74
N TYR A 137 10.06 6.41 12.98
CA TYR A 137 9.98 7.68 13.73
C TYR A 137 11.34 8.18 14.22
N GLU A 138 12.35 7.29 14.24
CA GLU A 138 13.71 7.61 14.67
C GLU A 138 14.62 8.04 13.50
N ASN A 139 14.01 8.49 12.40
CA ASN A 139 14.74 8.91 11.21
C ASN A 139 15.69 10.09 11.52
N LEU A 140 16.99 9.81 11.53
CA LEU A 140 18.03 10.78 11.85
C LEU A 140 18.21 11.87 10.77
N LEU A 141 17.62 11.68 9.60
CA LEU A 141 17.63 12.63 8.50
C LEU A 141 16.55 13.69 8.65
N TRP A 142 15.59 13.47 9.55
CA TRP A 142 14.57 14.43 9.90
C TRP A 142 15.01 15.26 11.11
N SER A 143 14.64 16.54 11.09
CA SER A 143 14.74 17.41 12.26
C SER A 143 13.81 16.89 13.37
N GLU A 144 13.99 17.37 14.59
CA GLU A 144 13.10 17.02 15.71
C GLU A 144 11.64 17.38 15.43
N GLN A 145 11.41 18.55 14.81
CA GLN A 145 10.08 19.00 14.43
C GLN A 145 9.44 18.08 13.38
N GLU A 146 10.22 17.61 12.41
CA GLU A 146 9.75 16.66 11.40
C GLU A 146 9.45 15.28 11.98
N ARG A 147 10.24 14.80 12.93
CA ARG A 147 9.94 13.56 13.66
C ARG A 147 8.66 13.65 14.47
N GLU A 148 8.44 14.79 15.15
CA GLU A 148 7.20 15.01 15.89
C GLU A 148 5.99 15.10 14.96
N LEU A 149 6.11 15.78 13.82
CA LEU A 149 5.08 15.80 12.78
C LEU A 149 4.74 14.40 12.28
N ALA A 150 5.76 13.56 12.06
CA ALA A 150 5.56 12.18 11.63
C ALA A 150 4.81 11.34 12.67
N ARG A 151 5.09 11.52 13.98
CA ARG A 151 4.37 10.83 15.07
C ARG A 151 2.89 11.23 15.15
N VAL A 152 2.57 12.46 14.76
CA VAL A 152 1.18 12.96 14.73
C VAL A 152 0.44 12.50 13.48
N GLN A 153 1.11 12.45 12.33
CA GLN A 153 0.47 12.25 11.04
C GLN A 153 0.47 10.81 10.54
N ALA A 154 1.37 9.98 11.04
CA ALA A 154 1.46 8.59 10.60
C ALA A 154 1.05 7.63 11.72
N ALA A 155 0.29 6.60 11.35
CA ALA A 155 0.02 5.45 12.22
C ALA A 155 1.16 4.43 12.12
N MET A 156 1.21 3.49 13.06
CA MET A 156 2.17 2.38 13.05
C MET A 156 1.42 1.07 13.22
N VAL A 157 1.71 0.12 12.34
CA VAL A 157 1.19 -1.25 12.39
C VAL A 157 2.38 -2.20 12.23
N ASN A 158 2.63 -3.03 13.23
CA ASN A 158 3.65 -4.08 13.13
C ASN A 158 3.21 -5.15 12.14
N SER A 159 4.01 -5.39 11.12
CA SER A 159 3.79 -6.38 10.06
C SER A 159 4.68 -7.61 10.19
#